data_150b62b752a012c3c42e0e3f8bed2c44
#
_entry.id   150b62b752a012c3c42e0e3f8bed2c44
#
_cell.length_a   1.000
_cell.length_b   1.000
_cell.length_c   1.000
_cell.angle_alpha   90.00
_cell.angle_beta   90.00
_cell.angle_gamma   90.00
#
_symmetry.space_group_name_H-M   'P 1'
#
loop_
_entity.id
_entity.type
_entity.pdbx_description
1 polymer ?
#
loop_
_entity_poly.entity_id
_entity_poly.type
_entity_poly.pdbx_seq_one_letter_code
_entity_poly.pdbx_strand_id
1 'polypeptide(L)'
;MNSHMVGWLRGLAPRLRHPEGWAAAGPLGRYAAHGLAMHAVQAGEFDTLLRDGEVLANLPPSAFLDAAHCAHEGSVPDTNAAADAVHLHMYGVTPAEQGEWTAWLHLMAAARNDADLCASIERSGVQLPWKVRWTHWRPPGGYDPGYLKPGPVGSLFDVRWHDRPAIVSTAYGKAMNVWDAETGDQLAGPWYGDTLPDNATTALAWPTAPGQAPPTTRKELRALASAEEGPDDELLPTLLRTGQLTVLAGPGGLFAVDGTAPAPLPGAPLLGTKTAAGPALLTDATTTTAADLPQLFPDAPTLRAPPESLPPGLTDETARRVLTEIGLPVMQEKGIRLEPDYDKFLRELSWTEGLRRPAETGPFFQIGLWSGAELVVDGPTGHILRMPRSTDESVLDGYLVATNLDRFLAMVTWWITGHRILNTIENRDEEHLFRQHVEDAVWFIDNAGAAAQIWTYALHND
;
A
#
# COMPACT_ATOMS: atom_id res chain seq x y z
N MET A 1 -24.51 -9.91 -31.44
CA MET A 1 -23.44 -10.07 -32.47
C MET A 1 -22.06 -9.98 -31.84
N ASN A 2 -21.80 -8.96 -31.02
CA ASN A 2 -20.46 -8.77 -30.41
C ASN A 2 -20.04 -9.89 -29.47
N SER A 3 -20.90 -10.43 -28.59
CA SER A 3 -20.57 -11.58 -27.72
C SER A 3 -20.16 -12.84 -28.51
N HIS A 4 -20.80 -13.10 -29.67
CA HIS A 4 -20.37 -14.18 -30.55
C HIS A 4 -18.98 -13.93 -31.14
N MET A 5 -18.66 -12.66 -31.46
CA MET A 5 -17.34 -12.27 -31.96
C MET A 5 -16.29 -12.45 -30.89
N VAL A 6 -16.55 -12.01 -29.65
CA VAL A 6 -15.65 -12.21 -28.49
C VAL A 6 -15.37 -13.69 -28.26
N GLY A 7 -16.43 -14.52 -28.20
CA GLY A 7 -16.29 -15.97 -28.02
C GLY A 7 -15.51 -16.64 -29.15
N TRP A 8 -15.75 -16.22 -30.39
CA TRP A 8 -15.04 -16.75 -31.56
C TRP A 8 -13.56 -16.36 -31.54
N LEU A 9 -13.23 -15.09 -31.29
CA LEU A 9 -11.84 -14.60 -31.24
C LEU A 9 -11.06 -15.27 -30.10
N ARG A 10 -11.66 -15.40 -28.90
CA ARG A 10 -11.05 -16.13 -27.79
C ARG A 10 -10.82 -17.62 -28.13
N GLY A 11 -11.75 -18.23 -28.85
CA GLY A 11 -11.59 -19.60 -29.34
C GLY A 11 -10.44 -19.80 -30.34
N LEU A 12 -9.93 -18.74 -30.93
CA LEU A 12 -8.77 -18.79 -31.82
C LEU A 12 -7.42 -18.70 -31.05
N ALA A 13 -7.40 -18.31 -29.78
CA ALA A 13 -6.18 -18.11 -29.00
C ALA A 13 -5.13 -19.24 -29.17
N PRO A 14 -5.48 -20.55 -29.11
CA PRO A 14 -4.51 -21.63 -29.30
C PRO A 14 -3.88 -21.64 -30.69
N ARG A 15 -4.59 -21.16 -31.71
CA ARG A 15 -4.11 -21.11 -33.11
C ARG A 15 -3.29 -19.85 -33.41
N LEU A 16 -3.48 -18.79 -32.61
CA LEU A 16 -2.80 -17.51 -32.75
C LEU A 16 -1.56 -17.42 -31.87
N ARG A 17 -1.27 -18.43 -31.07
CA ARG A 17 -0.14 -18.45 -30.13
C ARG A 17 1.19 -18.21 -30.88
N HIS A 18 1.88 -17.12 -30.49
CA HIS A 18 3.14 -16.69 -31.06
C HIS A 18 4.03 -16.03 -30.00
N PRO A 19 5.34 -16.24 -30.00
CA PRO A 19 6.23 -15.64 -28.98
C PRO A 19 6.23 -14.10 -29.00
N GLU A 20 5.95 -13.48 -30.14
CA GLU A 20 5.81 -12.02 -30.30
C GLU A 20 4.35 -11.54 -30.20
N GLY A 21 3.46 -12.38 -29.67
CA GLY A 21 2.04 -12.10 -29.54
C GLY A 21 1.21 -12.36 -30.81
N TRP A 22 -0.11 -12.33 -30.67
CA TRP A 22 -1.04 -12.67 -31.74
C TRP A 22 -0.86 -11.82 -33.01
N ALA A 23 -0.51 -10.54 -32.86
CA ALA A 23 -0.32 -9.67 -34.02
C ALA A 23 0.73 -10.20 -35.02
N ALA A 24 1.71 -10.95 -34.55
CA ALA A 24 2.71 -11.59 -35.38
C ALA A 24 2.21 -12.89 -36.07
N ALA A 25 1.12 -13.46 -35.62
CA ALA A 25 0.52 -14.67 -36.20
C ALA A 25 -0.23 -14.42 -37.53
N GLY A 26 -0.06 -13.27 -38.17
CA GLY A 26 -0.65 -12.94 -39.46
C GLY A 26 -1.90 -12.04 -39.39
N PRO A 27 -2.62 -11.88 -40.52
CA PRO A 27 -3.73 -10.91 -40.58
C PRO A 27 -4.86 -11.14 -39.59
N LEU A 28 -5.22 -12.41 -39.36
CA LEU A 28 -6.26 -12.78 -38.39
C LEU A 28 -5.79 -12.50 -36.95
N GLY A 29 -4.51 -12.78 -36.66
CA GLY A 29 -3.90 -12.46 -35.37
C GLY A 29 -3.87 -10.96 -35.10
N ARG A 30 -3.51 -10.15 -36.10
CA ARG A 30 -3.58 -8.67 -35.97
C ARG A 30 -5.00 -8.19 -35.71
N TYR A 31 -6.00 -8.73 -36.42
CA TYR A 31 -7.39 -8.38 -36.15
C TYR A 31 -7.80 -8.75 -34.72
N ALA A 32 -7.46 -9.95 -34.27
CA ALA A 32 -7.78 -10.39 -32.90
C ALA A 32 -7.11 -9.53 -31.84
N ALA A 33 -5.80 -9.25 -31.98
CA ALA A 33 -5.04 -8.44 -31.04
C ALA A 33 -5.59 -7.01 -30.90
N HIS A 34 -5.95 -6.37 -32.00
CA HIS A 34 -6.43 -4.97 -31.98
C HIS A 34 -7.96 -4.83 -31.80
N GLY A 35 -8.75 -5.85 -32.13
CA GLY A 35 -10.21 -5.75 -32.15
C GLY A 35 -10.92 -6.38 -30.95
N LEU A 36 -10.33 -7.41 -30.33
CA LEU A 36 -11.01 -8.19 -29.29
C LEU A 36 -11.46 -7.34 -28.11
N ALA A 37 -10.57 -6.48 -27.59
CA ALA A 37 -10.89 -5.64 -26.44
C ALA A 37 -12.09 -4.74 -26.70
N MET A 38 -12.16 -4.09 -27.86
CA MET A 38 -13.28 -3.23 -28.23
C MET A 38 -14.57 -4.02 -28.47
N HIS A 39 -14.47 -5.24 -29.04
CA HIS A 39 -15.64 -6.14 -29.14
C HIS A 39 -16.15 -6.53 -27.76
N ALA A 40 -15.28 -6.74 -26.78
CA ALA A 40 -15.66 -7.02 -25.39
C ALA A 40 -16.37 -5.83 -24.75
N VAL A 41 -15.88 -4.60 -24.96
CA VAL A 41 -16.57 -3.37 -24.53
C VAL A 41 -17.99 -3.31 -25.11
N GLN A 42 -18.14 -3.47 -26.42
CA GLN A 42 -19.43 -3.43 -27.09
C GLN A 42 -20.38 -4.57 -26.68
N ALA A 43 -19.84 -5.65 -26.16
CA ALA A 43 -20.59 -6.79 -25.64
C ALA A 43 -20.94 -6.65 -24.15
N GLY A 44 -20.36 -5.69 -23.42
CA GLY A 44 -20.46 -5.59 -21.96
C GLY A 44 -19.66 -6.69 -21.23
N GLU A 45 -18.62 -7.24 -21.89
CA GLU A 45 -17.80 -8.35 -21.37
C GLU A 45 -16.36 -7.92 -21.02
N PHE A 46 -16.08 -6.61 -21.02
CA PHE A 46 -14.73 -6.09 -20.83
C PHE A 46 -14.13 -6.48 -19.46
N ASP A 47 -14.89 -6.38 -18.37
CA ASP A 47 -14.45 -6.76 -17.03
C ASP A 47 -14.12 -8.27 -16.93
N THR A 48 -14.83 -9.10 -17.71
CA THR A 48 -14.50 -10.53 -17.81
C THR A 48 -13.19 -10.76 -18.55
N LEU A 49 -12.91 -9.94 -19.57
CA LEU A 49 -11.67 -10.01 -20.34
C LEU A 49 -10.46 -9.60 -19.46
N LEU A 50 -10.62 -8.64 -18.54
CA LEU A 50 -9.55 -8.20 -17.64
C LEU A 50 -9.00 -9.29 -16.72
N ARG A 51 -9.71 -10.40 -16.56
CA ARG A 51 -9.28 -11.58 -15.79
C ARG A 51 -8.60 -12.67 -16.62
N ASP A 52 -8.51 -12.48 -17.93
CA ASP A 52 -7.95 -13.43 -18.85
C ASP A 52 -6.54 -13.01 -19.30
N GLY A 53 -5.55 -13.40 -18.51
CA GLY A 53 -4.15 -13.03 -18.75
C GLY A 53 -3.60 -13.54 -20.08
N GLU A 54 -4.13 -14.68 -20.62
CA GLU A 54 -3.72 -15.18 -21.94
C GLU A 54 -4.18 -14.22 -23.04
N VAL A 55 -5.32 -13.57 -22.87
CA VAL A 55 -5.81 -12.54 -23.79
C VAL A 55 -5.04 -11.24 -23.57
N LEU A 56 -4.97 -10.75 -22.32
CA LEU A 56 -4.33 -9.47 -21.98
C LEU A 56 -2.90 -9.41 -22.48
N ALA A 57 -2.14 -10.49 -22.34
CA ALA A 57 -0.77 -10.62 -22.83
C ALA A 57 -0.62 -10.38 -24.34
N ASN A 58 -1.71 -10.49 -25.11
CA ASN A 58 -1.72 -10.40 -26.56
C ASN A 58 -2.38 -9.12 -27.08
N LEU A 59 -2.89 -8.26 -26.20
CA LEU A 59 -3.46 -6.96 -26.55
C LEU A 59 -2.32 -5.91 -26.60
N PRO A 60 -2.11 -5.22 -27.74
CA PRO A 60 -1.19 -4.10 -27.79
C PRO A 60 -1.62 -2.97 -26.84
N PRO A 61 -0.68 -2.17 -26.31
CA PRO A 61 -0.98 -1.07 -25.39
C PRO A 61 -2.12 -0.17 -25.86
N SER A 62 -2.07 0.30 -27.12
CA SER A 62 -3.08 1.19 -27.68
C SER A 62 -4.48 0.57 -27.70
N ALA A 63 -4.59 -0.67 -28.17
CA ALA A 63 -5.90 -1.35 -28.25
C ALA A 63 -6.48 -1.62 -26.84
N PHE A 64 -5.63 -1.90 -25.86
CA PHE A 64 -6.07 -2.11 -24.49
C PHE A 64 -6.52 -0.80 -23.84
N LEU A 65 -5.74 0.27 -23.98
CA LEU A 65 -6.05 1.60 -23.43
C LEU A 65 -7.32 2.19 -24.03
N ASP A 66 -7.49 2.14 -25.35
CA ASP A 66 -8.69 2.61 -26.02
C ASP A 66 -9.94 1.89 -25.49
N ALA A 67 -9.86 0.57 -25.32
CA ALA A 67 -10.96 -0.22 -24.80
C ALA A 67 -11.24 0.11 -23.32
N ALA A 68 -10.21 0.30 -22.49
CA ALA A 68 -10.36 0.67 -21.09
C ALA A 68 -11.06 2.02 -20.92
N HIS A 69 -10.62 3.03 -21.67
CA HIS A 69 -11.26 4.36 -21.66
C HIS A 69 -12.71 4.32 -22.17
N CYS A 70 -12.99 3.54 -23.20
CA CYS A 70 -14.35 3.38 -23.70
C CYS A 70 -15.26 2.62 -22.72
N ALA A 71 -14.75 1.58 -22.07
CA ALA A 71 -15.53 0.78 -21.12
C ALA A 71 -15.93 1.56 -19.87
N HIS A 72 -15.07 2.47 -19.41
CA HIS A 72 -15.22 3.19 -18.17
C HIS A 72 -15.45 4.71 -18.36
N GLU A 73 -15.85 5.12 -19.57
CA GLU A 73 -16.15 6.54 -19.89
C GLU A 73 -15.02 7.51 -19.46
N GLY A 74 -13.77 7.05 -19.55
CA GLY A 74 -12.58 7.81 -19.17
C GLY A 74 -12.18 7.72 -17.70
N SER A 75 -13.03 7.16 -16.83
CA SER A 75 -12.76 6.99 -15.39
C SER A 75 -12.51 5.52 -15.06
N VAL A 76 -11.29 5.04 -15.32
CA VAL A 76 -10.93 3.64 -15.09
C VAL A 76 -10.76 3.37 -13.60
N PRO A 77 -11.45 2.36 -13.03
CA PRO A 77 -11.30 2.00 -11.61
C PRO A 77 -9.89 1.52 -11.28
N ASP A 78 -9.33 1.90 -10.13
CA ASP A 78 -7.94 1.62 -9.74
C ASP A 78 -7.64 0.16 -9.31
N THR A 79 -8.58 -0.75 -9.46
CA THR A 79 -8.52 -2.09 -8.86
C THR A 79 -8.26 -3.23 -9.85
N ASN A 80 -7.97 -2.96 -11.11
CA ASN A 80 -7.88 -3.99 -12.14
C ASN A 80 -6.76 -3.75 -13.16
N ALA A 81 -6.58 -4.70 -14.07
CA ALA A 81 -5.54 -4.63 -15.11
C ALA A 81 -5.72 -3.44 -16.09
N ALA A 82 -6.91 -2.86 -16.22
CA ALA A 82 -7.11 -1.66 -17.03
C ALA A 82 -6.47 -0.44 -16.34
N ALA A 83 -6.61 -0.32 -15.02
CA ALA A 83 -5.90 0.69 -14.26
C ALA A 83 -4.38 0.54 -14.37
N ASP A 84 -3.89 -0.69 -14.33
CA ASP A 84 -2.46 -0.98 -14.51
C ASP A 84 -1.97 -0.49 -15.88
N ALA A 85 -2.71 -0.77 -16.94
CA ALA A 85 -2.36 -0.32 -18.29
C ALA A 85 -2.36 1.22 -18.40
N VAL A 86 -3.37 1.88 -17.84
CA VAL A 86 -3.46 3.35 -17.80
C VAL A 86 -2.29 3.93 -17.02
N HIS A 87 -1.97 3.38 -15.86
CA HIS A 87 -0.85 3.81 -15.04
C HIS A 87 0.49 3.66 -15.77
N LEU A 88 0.75 2.50 -16.37
CA LEU A 88 1.93 2.27 -17.19
C LEU A 88 2.06 3.32 -18.30
N HIS A 89 0.96 3.57 -19.01
CA HIS A 89 0.93 4.56 -20.08
C HIS A 89 1.22 5.98 -19.59
N MET A 90 0.62 6.39 -18.49
CA MET A 90 0.81 7.72 -17.90
C MET A 90 2.27 7.98 -17.51
N TYR A 91 2.98 6.93 -17.13
CA TYR A 91 4.40 7.00 -16.82
C TYR A 91 5.32 6.68 -18.01
N GLY A 92 4.78 6.71 -19.22
CA GLY A 92 5.55 6.56 -20.45
C GLY A 92 5.99 5.12 -20.75
N VAL A 93 5.44 4.13 -20.06
CA VAL A 93 5.71 2.71 -20.33
C VAL A 93 4.82 2.24 -21.47
N THR A 94 5.25 2.50 -22.70
CA THR A 94 4.56 2.08 -23.92
C THR A 94 5.55 1.43 -24.88
N PRO A 95 6.12 0.26 -24.53
CA PRO A 95 7.08 -0.42 -25.37
C PRO A 95 6.45 -0.86 -26.67
N ALA A 96 7.24 -0.85 -27.76
CA ALA A 96 6.78 -1.31 -29.06
C ALA A 96 6.65 -2.84 -29.12
N GLU A 97 7.47 -3.54 -28.34
CA GLU A 97 7.52 -5.00 -28.30
C GLU A 97 6.47 -5.57 -27.38
N GLN A 98 5.65 -6.49 -27.91
CA GLN A 98 4.56 -7.11 -27.14
C GLN A 98 5.08 -7.85 -25.89
N GLY A 99 6.23 -8.51 -25.98
CA GLY A 99 6.84 -9.22 -24.87
C GLY A 99 7.20 -8.28 -23.70
N GLU A 100 7.75 -7.11 -24.02
CA GLU A 100 8.11 -6.11 -23.02
C GLU A 100 6.84 -5.54 -22.34
N TRP A 101 5.81 -5.20 -23.12
CA TRP A 101 4.52 -4.77 -22.59
C TRP A 101 3.91 -5.80 -21.65
N THR A 102 3.92 -7.07 -22.09
CA THR A 102 3.38 -8.19 -21.30
C THR A 102 4.16 -8.40 -20.01
N ALA A 103 5.48 -8.20 -20.01
CA ALA A 103 6.29 -8.29 -18.81
C ALA A 103 5.94 -7.20 -17.78
N TRP A 104 5.64 -5.98 -18.23
CA TRP A 104 5.13 -4.91 -17.37
C TRP A 104 3.74 -5.23 -16.79
N LEU A 105 2.82 -5.76 -17.59
CA LEU A 105 1.53 -6.22 -17.08
C LEU A 105 1.68 -7.35 -16.05
N HIS A 106 2.63 -8.25 -16.27
CA HIS A 106 2.96 -9.32 -15.31
C HIS A 106 3.48 -8.75 -13.99
N LEU A 107 4.35 -7.71 -14.02
CA LEU A 107 4.79 -7.00 -12.82
C LEU A 107 3.61 -6.41 -12.05
N MET A 108 2.69 -5.75 -12.76
CA MET A 108 1.53 -5.14 -12.10
C MET A 108 0.61 -6.18 -11.46
N ALA A 109 0.37 -7.30 -12.14
CA ALA A 109 -0.38 -8.43 -11.58
C ALA A 109 0.31 -9.00 -10.33
N ALA A 110 1.63 -9.19 -10.38
CA ALA A 110 2.42 -9.63 -9.23
C ALA A 110 2.35 -8.63 -8.07
N ALA A 111 2.42 -7.33 -8.35
CA ALA A 111 2.30 -6.28 -7.34
C ALA A 111 0.91 -6.26 -6.67
N ARG A 112 -0.12 -6.72 -7.35
CA ARG A 112 -1.48 -6.91 -6.79
C ARG A 112 -1.66 -8.24 -6.06
N ASN A 113 -0.62 -9.08 -6.00
CA ASN A 113 -0.70 -10.46 -5.51
C ASN A 113 -1.72 -11.33 -6.30
N ASP A 114 -1.97 -11.00 -7.57
CA ASP A 114 -2.85 -11.77 -8.45
C ASP A 114 -2.08 -12.91 -9.12
N ALA A 115 -1.87 -13.98 -8.37
CA ALA A 115 -1.14 -15.16 -8.85
C ALA A 115 -1.83 -15.87 -10.04
N ASP A 116 -3.16 -15.82 -10.09
CA ASP A 116 -3.94 -16.44 -11.17
C ASP A 116 -3.72 -15.66 -12.48
N LEU A 117 -3.74 -14.33 -12.43
CA LEU A 117 -3.46 -13.49 -13.58
C LEU A 117 -2.01 -13.65 -14.05
N CYS A 118 -1.05 -13.66 -13.13
CA CYS A 118 0.37 -13.94 -13.45
C CYS A 118 0.51 -15.27 -14.19
N ALA A 119 -0.03 -16.35 -13.64
CA ALA A 119 0.02 -17.67 -14.25
C ALA A 119 -0.70 -17.70 -15.61
N SER A 120 -1.79 -16.97 -15.77
CA SER A 120 -2.52 -16.86 -17.03
C SER A 120 -1.70 -16.11 -18.09
N ILE A 121 -1.03 -15.01 -17.73
CA ILE A 121 -0.11 -14.28 -18.60
C ILE A 121 1.03 -15.20 -19.06
N GLU A 122 1.64 -15.96 -18.16
CA GLU A 122 2.72 -16.89 -18.52
C GLU A 122 2.28 -18.01 -19.50
N ARG A 123 1.02 -18.43 -19.43
CA ARG A 123 0.46 -19.42 -20.37
C ARG A 123 0.14 -18.83 -21.75
N SER A 124 0.16 -17.52 -21.94
CA SER A 124 -0.22 -16.86 -23.22
C SER A 124 0.61 -17.29 -24.43
N GLY A 125 1.85 -17.73 -24.18
CA GLY A 125 2.83 -18.07 -25.23
C GLY A 125 3.67 -16.88 -25.67
N VAL A 126 3.39 -15.68 -25.19
CA VAL A 126 4.24 -14.49 -25.41
C VAL A 126 5.57 -14.67 -24.67
N GLN A 127 6.67 -14.44 -25.35
CA GLN A 127 8.00 -14.52 -24.75
C GLN A 127 8.27 -13.25 -23.95
N LEU A 128 8.38 -13.39 -22.63
CA LEU A 128 8.74 -12.29 -21.73
C LEU A 128 10.27 -12.13 -21.75
N PRO A 129 10.83 -10.91 -22.04
CA PRO A 129 12.25 -10.66 -21.97
C PRO A 129 12.81 -10.72 -20.54
N TRP A 130 11.93 -10.46 -19.57
CA TRP A 130 12.21 -10.59 -18.15
C TRP A 130 10.95 -11.03 -17.40
N LYS A 131 11.14 -11.66 -16.24
CA LYS A 131 10.06 -12.12 -15.37
C LYS A 131 10.27 -11.66 -13.95
N VAL A 132 9.21 -11.25 -13.30
CA VAL A 132 9.22 -10.89 -11.88
C VAL A 132 9.46 -12.15 -11.04
N ARG A 133 10.40 -12.08 -10.13
CA ARG A 133 10.68 -13.12 -9.13
C ARG A 133 9.98 -12.82 -7.82
N TRP A 134 10.04 -11.56 -7.40
CA TRP A 134 9.33 -11.01 -6.26
C TRP A 134 9.17 -9.49 -6.44
N THR A 135 8.22 -8.89 -5.76
CA THR A 135 7.94 -7.48 -5.85
C THR A 135 7.40 -6.90 -4.55
N HIS A 136 7.89 -5.72 -4.20
CA HIS A 136 7.37 -4.80 -3.20
C HIS A 136 7.05 -3.47 -3.89
N TRP A 137 6.46 -3.55 -5.06
CA TRP A 137 6.06 -2.41 -5.86
C TRP A 137 4.61 -2.05 -5.57
N ARG A 138 4.34 -0.76 -5.44
CA ARG A 138 2.98 -0.27 -5.21
C ARG A 138 2.19 -0.23 -6.53
N PRO A 139 1.14 -1.02 -6.69
CA PRO A 139 0.27 -0.92 -7.86
C PRO A 139 -0.61 0.34 -7.76
N PRO A 140 -1.25 0.76 -8.86
CA PRO A 140 -2.27 1.81 -8.85
C PRO A 140 -3.36 1.48 -7.82
N GLY A 141 -3.81 2.49 -7.07
CA GLY A 141 -4.79 2.29 -6.01
C GLY A 141 -4.33 1.40 -4.85
N GLY A 142 -3.07 1.02 -4.83
CA GLY A 142 -2.49 0.13 -3.82
C GLY A 142 -2.17 0.86 -2.52
N TYR A 143 -3.16 1.04 -1.69
CA TYR A 143 -3.04 1.53 -0.31
C TYR A 143 -3.14 0.41 0.72
N ASP A 144 -3.25 -0.83 0.28
CA ASP A 144 -3.08 -1.98 1.17
C ASP A 144 -1.76 -1.83 1.94
N PRO A 145 -1.77 -2.04 3.27
CA PRO A 145 -0.58 -1.88 4.11
C PRO A 145 0.63 -2.67 3.61
N GLY A 146 0.42 -3.80 2.96
CA GLY A 146 1.46 -4.59 2.32
C GLY A 146 2.20 -3.84 1.22
N TYR A 147 1.54 -2.91 0.54
CA TYR A 147 2.11 -2.10 -0.54
C TYR A 147 2.78 -0.80 -0.07
N LEU A 148 2.60 -0.43 1.18
CA LEU A 148 3.23 0.76 1.76
C LEU A 148 4.68 0.52 2.18
N LYS A 149 5.16 -0.71 2.13
CA LYS A 149 6.53 -1.09 2.44
C LYS A 149 7.23 -1.56 1.16
N PRO A 150 8.45 -1.12 0.92
CA PRO A 150 9.26 -0.22 1.76
C PRO A 150 9.00 1.27 1.55
N GLY A 151 8.05 1.67 0.72
CA GLY A 151 7.90 3.03 0.22
C GLY A 151 8.93 3.37 -0.87
N PRO A 152 9.15 4.65 -1.19
CA PRO A 152 10.14 5.06 -2.16
C PRO A 152 11.55 4.59 -1.77
N VAL A 153 12.23 3.92 -2.68
CA VAL A 153 13.59 3.40 -2.46
C VAL A 153 14.59 4.23 -3.25
N GLY A 154 15.52 4.85 -2.52
CA GLY A 154 16.56 5.69 -3.11
C GLY A 154 17.87 4.97 -3.39
N SER A 155 18.22 3.91 -2.65
CA SER A 155 19.46 3.18 -2.84
C SER A 155 19.34 1.70 -2.54
N LEU A 156 20.11 0.88 -3.25
CA LEU A 156 20.22 -0.56 -3.07
C LEU A 156 21.67 -0.97 -2.85
N PHE A 157 21.88 -1.93 -1.97
CA PHE A 157 23.22 -2.48 -1.69
C PHE A 157 23.18 -4.00 -1.67
N ASP A 158 24.12 -4.63 -2.36
CA ASP A 158 24.37 -6.07 -2.27
C ASP A 158 25.12 -6.37 -0.98
N VAL A 159 24.59 -7.24 -0.14
CA VAL A 159 25.14 -7.56 1.16
C VAL A 159 24.93 -9.04 1.48
N ARG A 160 25.47 -9.49 2.61
CA ARG A 160 25.09 -10.77 3.19
C ARG A 160 24.50 -10.54 4.59
N TRP A 161 23.40 -11.20 4.88
CA TRP A 161 22.76 -11.23 6.17
C TRP A 161 22.91 -12.61 6.78
N HIS A 162 23.68 -12.75 7.87
CA HIS A 162 24.04 -14.05 8.42
C HIS A 162 24.48 -15.06 7.34
N ASP A 163 25.41 -14.63 6.47
CA ASP A 163 25.92 -15.40 5.32
C ASP A 163 24.93 -15.71 4.19
N ARG A 164 23.69 -15.26 4.24
CA ARG A 164 22.74 -15.33 3.14
C ARG A 164 22.90 -14.14 2.20
N PRO A 165 22.75 -14.32 0.88
CA PRO A 165 22.63 -13.20 -0.05
C PRO A 165 21.44 -12.32 0.33
N ALA A 166 21.67 -11.03 0.47
CA ALA A 166 20.64 -10.10 0.89
C ALA A 166 20.82 -8.74 0.23
N ILE A 167 19.78 -7.94 0.25
CA ILE A 167 19.75 -6.59 -0.30
C ILE A 167 19.37 -5.64 0.82
N VAL A 168 20.16 -4.60 1.01
CA VAL A 168 19.76 -3.46 1.82
C VAL A 168 19.11 -2.44 0.92
N SER A 169 17.91 -2.00 1.27
CA SER A 169 17.25 -0.85 0.65
C SER A 169 17.19 0.31 1.61
N THR A 170 17.42 1.53 1.12
CA THR A 170 17.19 2.74 1.90
C THR A 170 16.06 3.53 1.28
N ALA A 171 15.04 3.84 2.09
CA ALA A 171 13.98 4.77 1.69
C ALA A 171 14.47 6.22 1.84
N TYR A 172 13.96 7.10 0.99
CA TYR A 172 14.32 8.51 1.03
C TYR A 172 13.98 9.09 2.41
N GLY A 173 15.05 9.27 3.20
CA GLY A 173 15.00 9.93 4.51
C GLY A 173 14.51 9.11 5.69
N LYS A 174 13.98 7.89 5.56
CA LYS A 174 13.21 7.32 6.69
C LYS A 174 13.48 5.87 7.07
N ALA A 175 13.58 4.93 6.18
CA ALA A 175 13.71 3.52 6.57
C ALA A 175 14.82 2.78 5.84
N MET A 176 15.46 1.87 6.54
CA MET A 176 16.37 0.90 5.95
C MET A 176 15.83 -0.50 6.21
N ASN A 177 15.77 -1.32 5.17
CA ASN A 177 15.28 -2.69 5.25
C ASN A 177 16.34 -3.65 4.67
N VAL A 178 16.32 -4.88 5.15
CA VAL A 178 17.10 -5.98 4.59
C VAL A 178 16.14 -7.02 4.03
N TRP A 179 16.38 -7.41 2.79
CA TRP A 179 15.55 -8.34 2.03
C TRP A 179 16.39 -9.56 1.66
N ASP A 180 15.79 -10.73 1.69
CA ASP A 180 16.37 -11.91 1.07
C ASP A 180 16.46 -11.67 -0.45
N ALA A 181 17.66 -11.85 -1.02
CA ALA A 181 17.88 -11.54 -2.43
C ALA A 181 17.08 -12.45 -3.38
N GLU A 182 16.79 -13.69 -3.00
CA GLU A 182 16.11 -14.68 -3.84
C GLU A 182 14.60 -14.65 -3.70
N THR A 183 14.09 -14.47 -2.47
CA THR A 183 12.65 -14.57 -2.18
C THR A 183 11.98 -13.21 -2.03
N GLY A 184 12.74 -12.14 -1.74
CA GLY A 184 12.21 -10.83 -1.41
C GLY A 184 11.66 -10.74 0.03
N ASP A 185 11.76 -11.78 0.84
CA ASP A 185 11.31 -11.73 2.23
C ASP A 185 12.08 -10.69 3.02
N GLN A 186 11.38 -9.92 3.85
CA GLN A 186 12.03 -8.97 4.75
C GLN A 186 12.73 -9.72 5.88
N LEU A 187 14.07 -9.66 5.89
CA LEU A 187 14.91 -10.31 6.90
C LEU A 187 15.10 -9.45 8.16
N ALA A 188 15.12 -8.12 7.97
CA ALA A 188 15.28 -7.18 9.09
C ALA A 188 14.83 -5.76 8.68
N GLY A 189 14.61 -4.91 9.68
CA GLY A 189 14.07 -3.55 9.53
C GLY A 189 12.55 -3.53 9.70
N PRO A 190 11.87 -2.39 9.47
CA PRO A 190 12.49 -1.11 9.09
C PRO A 190 13.27 -0.48 10.25
N TRP A 191 14.44 0.03 9.95
CA TRP A 191 15.22 0.79 10.93
C TRP A 191 15.14 2.29 10.60
N TYR A 192 14.77 3.07 11.60
CA TYR A 192 14.66 4.52 11.52
C TYR A 192 15.78 5.15 12.33
N GLY A 193 16.50 6.11 11.79
CA GLY A 193 17.58 6.78 12.48
C GLY A 193 18.89 6.80 11.69
N ASP A 194 19.86 7.56 12.16
CA ASP A 194 21.13 7.78 11.45
C ASP A 194 22.16 6.69 11.67
N THR A 195 21.99 5.88 12.72
CA THR A 195 22.92 4.77 13.06
C THR A 195 22.27 3.43 12.85
N LEU A 196 23.06 2.47 12.37
CA LEU A 196 22.64 1.08 12.31
C LEU A 196 22.54 0.50 13.73
N PRO A 197 21.51 -0.28 14.05
CA PRO A 197 21.45 -0.97 15.33
C PRO A 197 22.58 -2.00 15.46
N ASP A 198 23.02 -2.25 16.69
CA ASP A 198 24.18 -3.15 16.96
C ASP A 198 23.98 -4.57 16.39
N ASN A 199 22.76 -5.08 16.41
CA ASN A 199 22.43 -6.37 15.81
C ASN A 199 22.57 -6.36 14.29
N ALA A 200 22.37 -5.23 13.64
CA ALA A 200 22.56 -5.09 12.19
C ALA A 200 24.05 -5.05 11.84
N THR A 201 24.86 -4.32 12.59
CA THR A 201 26.31 -4.21 12.33
C THR A 201 27.01 -5.55 12.46
N THR A 202 26.52 -6.45 13.30
CA THR A 202 27.07 -7.81 13.45
C THR A 202 26.55 -8.82 12.42
N ALA A 203 25.32 -8.62 11.93
CA ALA A 203 24.66 -9.54 11.00
C ALA A 203 24.96 -9.22 9.53
N LEU A 204 25.27 -7.95 9.20
CA LEU A 204 25.53 -7.48 7.84
C LEU A 204 27.01 -7.62 7.49
N ALA A 205 27.29 -8.38 6.45
CA ALA A 205 28.60 -8.37 5.80
C ALA A 205 28.51 -7.54 4.50
N TRP A 206 29.23 -6.44 4.49
CA TRP A 206 29.30 -5.50 3.36
C TRP A 206 30.42 -5.90 2.40
N PRO A 207 30.24 -5.74 1.09
CA PRO A 207 31.30 -5.92 0.11
C PRO A 207 32.27 -4.71 0.15
N THR A 208 33.00 -4.56 1.25
CA THR A 208 33.96 -3.47 1.45
C THR A 208 35.31 -3.84 0.85
N ALA A 209 36.04 -2.82 0.33
CA ALA A 209 37.42 -3.01 -0.10
C ALA A 209 38.33 -3.42 1.07
N PRO A 210 39.38 -4.18 0.85
CA PRO A 210 40.31 -4.57 1.91
C PRO A 210 40.80 -3.35 2.70
N GLY A 211 40.53 -3.33 4.01
CA GLY A 211 40.92 -2.24 4.92
C GLY A 211 39.87 -1.13 5.08
N GLN A 212 38.75 -1.20 4.40
CA GLN A 212 37.62 -0.28 4.60
C GLN A 212 36.72 -0.82 5.71
N ALA A 213 36.41 0.01 6.69
CA ALA A 213 35.45 -0.35 7.73
C ALA A 213 34.03 -0.43 7.15
N PRO A 214 33.19 -1.36 7.62
CA PRO A 214 31.78 -1.40 7.22
C PRO A 214 31.08 -0.12 7.65
N PRO A 215 30.07 0.35 6.87
CA PRO A 215 29.31 1.54 7.22
C PRO A 215 28.50 1.29 8.50
N THR A 216 28.47 2.26 9.37
CA THR A 216 27.75 2.24 10.63
C THR A 216 26.65 3.31 10.69
N THR A 217 26.68 4.24 9.75
CA THR A 217 25.75 5.35 9.63
C THR A 217 25.13 5.44 8.24
N ARG A 218 23.93 6.03 8.15
CA ARG A 218 23.29 6.32 6.86
C ARG A 218 24.11 7.24 5.97
N LYS A 219 24.86 8.19 6.57
CA LYS A 219 25.73 9.09 5.82
C LYS A 219 26.85 8.29 5.14
N GLU A 220 27.42 7.30 5.81
CA GLU A 220 28.43 6.41 5.25
C GLU A 220 27.84 5.50 4.16
N LEU A 221 26.59 5.00 4.36
CA LEU A 221 25.85 4.26 3.33
C LEU A 221 25.63 5.11 2.07
N ARG A 222 25.14 6.34 2.24
CA ARG A 222 24.99 7.27 1.10
C ARG A 222 26.30 7.54 0.40
N ALA A 223 27.39 7.69 1.14
CA ALA A 223 28.69 7.89 0.54
C ALA A 223 29.19 6.68 -0.28
N LEU A 224 28.75 5.46 0.04
CA LEU A 224 28.98 4.28 -0.78
C LEU A 224 28.14 4.26 -2.06
N ALA A 225 26.93 4.79 -2.00
CA ALA A 225 26.03 4.89 -3.15
C ALA A 225 26.40 6.04 -4.10
N SER A 226 26.83 7.19 -3.56
CA SER A 226 27.07 8.44 -4.29
C SER A 226 28.31 8.45 -5.19
N ALA A 227 29.01 7.34 -5.32
CA ALA A 227 30.04 7.24 -6.38
C ALA A 227 29.48 7.30 -7.82
N GLU A 228 28.14 7.19 -7.98
CA GLU A 228 27.44 7.20 -9.27
C GLU A 228 26.22 8.15 -9.32
N GLU A 229 25.92 8.93 -8.27
CA GLU A 229 24.72 9.79 -8.21
C GLU A 229 24.90 11.10 -9.00
N GLY A 230 23.91 11.37 -9.87
CA GLY A 230 23.65 12.68 -10.47
C GLY A 230 23.13 13.70 -9.45
N PRO A 231 22.80 14.93 -9.86
CA PRO A 231 22.40 16.01 -8.96
C PRO A 231 21.17 15.65 -8.11
N ASP A 232 21.18 16.13 -6.88
CA ASP A 232 20.42 15.79 -5.67
C ASP A 232 18.86 15.73 -5.76
N ASP A 233 18.24 16.01 -6.88
CA ASP A 233 16.79 16.25 -6.96
C ASP A 233 15.96 15.26 -7.81
N GLU A 234 16.58 14.28 -8.45
CA GLU A 234 15.84 13.27 -9.19
C GLU A 234 16.10 11.88 -8.61
N LEU A 235 15.04 11.22 -8.14
CA LEU A 235 15.03 9.80 -7.80
C LEU A 235 15.31 8.99 -9.06
N LEU A 236 16.59 8.84 -9.39
CA LEU A 236 16.99 7.97 -10.48
C LEU A 236 16.70 6.52 -10.07
N PRO A 237 16.13 5.73 -10.99
CA PRO A 237 15.94 4.32 -10.73
C PRO A 237 17.28 3.64 -10.43
N THR A 238 17.38 3.03 -9.27
CA THR A 238 18.55 2.30 -8.83
C THR A 238 18.45 0.86 -9.33
N LEU A 239 19.51 0.39 -9.95
CA LEU A 239 19.61 -0.98 -10.44
C LEU A 239 20.77 -1.69 -9.72
N LEU A 240 20.47 -2.87 -9.17
CA LEU A 240 21.45 -3.73 -8.51
C LEU A 240 21.41 -5.12 -9.15
N ARG A 241 22.59 -5.65 -9.50
CA ARG A 241 22.72 -7.05 -9.94
C ARG A 241 23.25 -7.89 -8.79
N THR A 242 22.48 -8.92 -8.44
CA THR A 242 22.85 -9.88 -7.40
C THR A 242 22.59 -11.31 -7.89
N GLY A 243 23.66 -12.11 -8.02
CA GLY A 243 23.57 -13.44 -8.62
C GLY A 243 23.06 -13.39 -10.07
N GLN A 244 21.91 -14.03 -10.33
CA GLN A 244 21.24 -14.03 -11.64
C GLN A 244 20.06 -13.03 -11.70
N LEU A 245 19.78 -12.36 -10.60
CA LEU A 245 18.68 -11.42 -10.50
C LEU A 245 19.16 -9.99 -10.74
N THR A 246 18.29 -9.20 -11.33
CA THR A 246 18.39 -7.75 -11.35
C THR A 246 17.31 -7.18 -10.47
N VAL A 247 17.69 -6.40 -9.46
CA VAL A 247 16.77 -5.68 -8.57
C VAL A 247 16.69 -4.24 -9.03
N LEU A 248 15.47 -3.78 -9.22
CA LEU A 248 15.18 -2.41 -9.61
C LEU A 248 14.42 -1.75 -8.46
N ALA A 249 14.74 -0.51 -8.20
CA ALA A 249 14.10 0.28 -7.16
C ALA A 249 13.84 1.71 -7.63
N GLY A 250 12.84 2.32 -7.04
CA GLY A 250 12.46 3.69 -7.35
C GLY A 250 11.31 4.17 -6.47
N PRO A 251 10.63 5.25 -6.88
CA PRO A 251 9.55 5.83 -6.10
C PRO A 251 8.39 4.87 -5.78
N GLY A 252 8.12 3.88 -6.61
CA GLY A 252 7.08 2.87 -6.40
C GLY A 252 7.45 1.74 -5.43
N GLY A 253 8.72 1.60 -5.06
CA GLY A 253 9.23 0.50 -4.25
C GLY A 253 10.41 -0.22 -4.89
N LEU A 254 10.47 -1.54 -4.76
CA LEU A 254 11.49 -2.36 -5.40
C LEU A 254 10.90 -3.70 -5.89
N PHE A 255 11.55 -4.27 -6.91
CA PHE A 255 11.20 -5.59 -7.42
C PHE A 255 12.44 -6.26 -8.03
N ALA A 256 12.43 -7.57 -8.08
CA ALA A 256 13.49 -8.35 -8.70
C ALA A 256 12.98 -9.07 -9.94
N VAL A 257 13.81 -9.12 -10.95
CA VAL A 257 13.54 -9.82 -12.20
C VAL A 257 14.67 -10.77 -12.57
N ASP A 258 14.33 -11.84 -13.28
CA ASP A 258 15.26 -12.65 -14.04
C ASP A 258 15.16 -12.32 -15.55
N GLY A 259 16.22 -12.55 -16.28
CA GLY A 259 16.29 -12.22 -17.71
C GLY A 259 16.92 -10.85 -17.99
N THR A 260 16.56 -10.27 -19.12
CA THR A 260 17.04 -8.94 -19.50
C THR A 260 16.30 -7.90 -18.70
N ALA A 261 17.01 -7.10 -17.91
CA ALA A 261 16.37 -6.04 -17.13
C ALA A 261 15.55 -5.11 -18.05
N PRO A 262 14.41 -4.57 -17.56
CA PRO A 262 13.66 -3.55 -18.30
C PRO A 262 14.58 -2.45 -18.76
N ALA A 263 14.51 -2.11 -20.04
CA ALA A 263 15.26 -0.98 -20.55
C ALA A 263 14.69 0.30 -19.92
N PRO A 264 15.53 1.22 -19.42
CA PRO A 264 15.03 2.52 -19.01
C PRO A 264 14.40 3.19 -20.23
N LEU A 265 13.10 3.37 -20.18
CA LEU A 265 12.39 4.12 -21.22
C LEU A 265 12.70 5.60 -20.99
N PRO A 266 13.16 6.35 -22.00
CA PRO A 266 13.46 7.76 -21.85
C PRO A 266 12.23 8.50 -21.32
N GLY A 267 12.36 9.20 -20.20
CA GLY A 267 11.30 9.99 -19.59
C GLY A 267 10.28 9.21 -18.75
N ALA A 268 10.42 7.88 -18.61
CA ALA A 268 9.67 7.13 -17.64
C ALA A 268 10.49 7.04 -16.35
N PRO A 269 10.19 7.82 -15.33
CA PRO A 269 10.62 7.45 -13.99
C PRO A 269 10.00 6.08 -13.73
N LEU A 270 10.79 5.09 -13.28
CA LEU A 270 10.27 3.78 -12.94
C LEU A 270 9.02 3.94 -12.09
N LEU A 271 7.88 3.88 -12.73
CA LEU A 271 6.53 4.01 -12.20
C LEU A 271 6.50 4.86 -10.93
N GLY A 272 6.58 6.16 -11.11
CA GLY A 272 6.68 7.09 -10.00
C GLY A 272 5.54 6.92 -9.00
N THR A 273 5.77 7.39 -7.82
CA THR A 273 4.74 7.50 -6.77
C THR A 273 3.66 8.51 -7.11
N LYS A 274 3.89 9.36 -8.09
CA LYS A 274 2.88 10.27 -8.61
C LYS A 274 1.82 9.45 -9.31
N THR A 275 0.97 8.87 -8.52
CA THR A 275 -0.33 8.48 -9.02
C THR A 275 -1.01 9.79 -9.37
N ALA A 276 -1.24 10.01 -10.63
CA ALA A 276 -2.27 10.95 -11.03
C ALA A 276 -3.67 10.42 -10.63
N ALA A 277 -3.74 9.23 -10.07
CA ALA A 277 -4.87 8.81 -9.33
C ALA A 277 -4.95 9.76 -8.14
N GLY A 278 -5.72 10.77 -8.29
CA GLY A 278 -6.34 11.42 -7.16
C GLY A 278 -6.90 10.35 -6.23
N PRO A 279 -7.66 10.72 -5.34
CA PRO A 279 -8.12 10.12 -4.12
C PRO A 279 -8.68 8.70 -4.15
N ALA A 280 -8.67 7.99 -5.24
CA ALA A 280 -9.11 6.60 -5.32
C ALA A 280 -8.22 5.58 -4.59
N LEU A 281 -7.25 6.07 -3.85
CA LEU A 281 -6.30 5.23 -3.13
C LEU A 281 -6.88 4.50 -1.94
N LEU A 282 -7.92 5.04 -1.32
CA LEU A 282 -8.62 4.36 -0.25
C LEU A 282 -9.98 3.96 -0.80
N THR A 283 -10.23 2.68 -0.89
CA THR A 283 -11.55 2.18 -1.26
C THR A 283 -12.58 2.79 -0.32
N ASP A 284 -13.67 3.05 -0.80
CA ASP A 284 -14.91 3.47 -0.23
C ASP A 284 -14.94 3.51 1.34
N ALA A 285 -14.88 4.73 1.89
CA ALA A 285 -15.05 4.96 3.31
C ALA A 285 -16.35 4.33 3.87
N THR A 286 -17.33 4.05 3.01
CA THR A 286 -18.60 3.42 3.40
C THR A 286 -18.44 1.95 3.77
N THR A 287 -17.40 1.29 3.30
CA THR A 287 -17.15 -0.15 3.55
C THR A 287 -16.12 -0.40 4.64
N THR A 288 -15.40 0.63 5.09
CA THR A 288 -14.38 0.49 6.14
C THR A 288 -15.04 0.26 7.50
N THR A 289 -14.52 -0.72 8.23
CA THR A 289 -15.05 -1.17 9.52
C THR A 289 -13.94 -1.34 10.56
N ALA A 290 -14.28 -1.62 11.79
CA ALA A 290 -13.32 -1.95 12.85
C ALA A 290 -12.40 -3.14 12.49
N ALA A 291 -12.85 -4.05 11.62
CA ALA A 291 -12.08 -5.24 11.24
C ALA A 291 -10.86 -4.92 10.35
N ASP A 292 -10.81 -3.73 9.79
CA ASP A 292 -9.72 -3.33 8.89
C ASP A 292 -8.48 -2.85 9.66
N LEU A 293 -8.64 -2.27 10.86
CA LEU A 293 -7.52 -1.76 11.65
C LEU A 293 -6.50 -2.84 12.03
N PRO A 294 -6.88 -4.04 12.51
CA PRO A 294 -5.90 -5.09 12.80
C PRO A 294 -5.07 -5.53 11.60
N GLN A 295 -5.60 -5.40 10.39
CA GLN A 295 -4.88 -5.75 9.17
C GLN A 295 -3.69 -4.81 8.89
N LEU A 296 -3.71 -3.58 9.42
CA LEU A 296 -2.58 -2.65 9.34
C LEU A 296 -1.40 -3.07 10.23
N PHE A 297 -1.61 -3.98 11.16
CA PHE A 297 -0.64 -4.42 12.16
C PHE A 297 -0.60 -5.97 12.23
N PRO A 298 -0.24 -6.65 11.14
CA PRO A 298 -0.33 -8.12 11.06
C PRO A 298 0.55 -8.83 12.10
N ASP A 299 1.64 -8.20 12.53
CA ASP A 299 2.57 -8.74 13.53
C ASP A 299 2.18 -8.38 14.97
N ALA A 300 1.16 -7.55 15.16
CA ALA A 300 0.71 -7.15 16.48
C ALA A 300 -0.41 -8.08 16.99
N PRO A 301 -0.38 -8.47 18.27
CA PRO A 301 -1.47 -9.24 18.83
C PRO A 301 -2.76 -8.41 18.83
N THR A 302 -3.85 -9.05 18.48
CA THR A 302 -5.21 -8.47 18.58
C THR A 302 -5.86 -9.01 19.83
N LEU A 303 -6.19 -8.12 20.76
CA LEU A 303 -6.80 -8.48 22.04
C LEU A 303 -8.31 -8.50 21.93
N ARG A 304 -8.88 -9.66 22.23
CA ARG A 304 -10.33 -9.86 22.33
C ARG A 304 -10.70 -10.11 23.77
N ALA A 305 -11.69 -9.40 24.24
CA ALA A 305 -12.21 -9.62 25.59
C ALA A 305 -13.19 -10.81 25.57
N PRO A 306 -13.00 -11.82 26.44
CA PRO A 306 -14.06 -12.81 26.62
C PRO A 306 -15.38 -12.15 27.00
N PRO A 307 -16.54 -12.58 26.47
CA PRO A 307 -17.82 -11.93 26.72
C PRO A 307 -18.16 -11.78 28.22
N GLU A 308 -17.73 -12.73 29.02
CA GLU A 308 -17.93 -12.76 30.46
C GLU A 308 -17.00 -11.80 31.21
N SER A 309 -15.94 -11.33 30.60
CA SER A 309 -15.00 -10.36 31.21
C SER A 309 -15.37 -8.90 30.94
N LEU A 310 -16.37 -8.67 30.08
CA LEU A 310 -16.83 -7.32 29.80
C LEU A 310 -17.50 -6.69 31.03
N PRO A 311 -17.17 -5.42 31.35
CA PRO A 311 -17.81 -4.73 32.45
C PRO A 311 -19.32 -4.71 32.33
N PRO A 312 -20.09 -4.95 33.42
CA PRO A 312 -21.56 -4.94 33.35
C PRO A 312 -22.15 -3.60 32.86
N GLY A 313 -21.43 -2.50 33.13
CA GLY A 313 -21.85 -1.17 32.67
C GLY A 313 -21.59 -0.88 31.21
N LEU A 314 -20.87 -1.73 30.51
CA LEU A 314 -20.69 -1.63 29.06
C LEU A 314 -21.86 -2.33 28.37
N THR A 315 -22.92 -1.57 28.07
CA THR A 315 -24.17 -2.12 27.54
C THR A 315 -24.38 -1.88 26.06
N ASP A 316 -23.56 -1.00 25.42
CA ASP A 316 -23.65 -0.78 23.99
C ASP A 316 -23.24 -2.05 23.20
N GLU A 317 -24.15 -2.49 22.31
CA GLU A 317 -23.97 -3.75 21.56
C GLU A 317 -22.83 -3.66 20.54
N THR A 318 -22.62 -2.50 19.91
CA THR A 318 -21.55 -2.30 18.94
C THR A 318 -20.18 -2.39 19.61
N ALA A 319 -19.99 -1.71 20.73
CA ALA A 319 -18.76 -1.77 21.50
C ALA A 319 -18.49 -3.21 21.99
N ARG A 320 -19.52 -3.89 22.51
CA ARG A 320 -19.40 -5.29 22.96
C ARG A 320 -18.99 -6.22 21.81
N ARG A 321 -19.67 -6.13 20.68
CA ARG A 321 -19.33 -6.92 19.47
C ARG A 321 -17.89 -6.67 19.01
N VAL A 322 -17.49 -5.42 18.87
CA VAL A 322 -16.13 -5.07 18.44
C VAL A 322 -15.09 -5.65 19.40
N LEU A 323 -15.28 -5.48 20.71
CA LEU A 323 -14.32 -5.96 21.71
C LEU A 323 -14.24 -7.49 21.81
N THR A 324 -15.33 -8.20 21.53
CA THR A 324 -15.37 -9.67 21.67
C THR A 324 -15.04 -10.40 20.39
N GLU A 325 -15.52 -9.92 19.25
CA GLU A 325 -15.40 -10.62 17.97
C GLU A 325 -14.22 -10.14 17.11
N ILE A 326 -14.02 -8.81 17.05
CA ILE A 326 -12.94 -8.20 16.26
C ILE A 326 -11.67 -8.06 17.12
N GLY A 327 -11.79 -7.37 18.26
CA GLY A 327 -10.69 -7.05 19.16
C GLY A 327 -9.97 -5.75 18.81
N LEU A 328 -9.06 -5.34 19.67
CA LEU A 328 -8.20 -4.17 19.48
C LEU A 328 -6.78 -4.61 19.19
N PRO A 329 -6.13 -4.12 18.12
CA PRO A 329 -4.72 -4.39 17.88
C PRO A 329 -3.87 -3.69 18.94
N VAL A 330 -2.82 -4.36 19.41
CA VAL A 330 -1.80 -3.71 20.25
C VAL A 330 -0.94 -2.85 19.33
N MET A 331 -1.20 -1.54 19.35
CA MET A 331 -0.51 -0.62 18.46
C MET A 331 -0.18 0.70 19.13
N GLN A 332 0.89 1.34 18.63
CA GLN A 332 1.23 2.72 18.94
C GLN A 332 1.70 3.41 17.68
N GLU A 333 0.92 4.36 17.18
CA GLU A 333 1.26 5.15 15.99
C GLU A 333 0.67 6.56 16.10
N LYS A 334 1.44 7.57 15.74
CA LYS A 334 1.01 8.99 15.67
C LYS A 334 0.24 9.49 16.92
N GLY A 335 0.72 9.11 18.09
CA GLY A 335 0.11 9.54 19.35
C GLY A 335 -1.09 8.74 19.82
N ILE A 336 -1.69 7.89 18.96
CA ILE A 336 -2.66 6.87 19.40
C ILE A 336 -1.91 5.64 19.88
N ARG A 337 -2.33 5.15 21.03
CA ARG A 337 -1.88 3.90 21.63
C ARG A 337 -3.09 3.08 22.02
N LEU A 338 -3.30 2.00 21.29
CA LEU A 338 -4.25 0.94 21.65
C LEU A 338 -3.44 -0.22 22.21
N GLU A 339 -2.91 -0.03 23.41
CA GLU A 339 -2.23 -1.06 24.17
C GLU A 339 -2.98 -1.23 25.47
N PRO A 340 -3.83 -2.24 25.57
CA PRO A 340 -4.36 -2.60 26.85
C PRO A 340 -3.21 -3.19 27.65
N ASP A 341 -2.68 -2.40 28.57
CA ASP A 341 -2.05 -2.95 29.76
C ASP A 341 -3.12 -3.87 30.40
N TYR A 342 -2.83 -5.18 30.44
CA TYR A 342 -3.85 -6.18 30.83
C TYR A 342 -4.56 -5.80 32.16
N ASP A 343 -3.85 -5.09 33.04
CA ASP A 343 -4.41 -4.62 34.32
C ASP A 343 -5.30 -3.37 34.18
N LYS A 344 -5.27 -2.70 33.00
CA LYS A 344 -5.97 -1.44 32.76
C LYS A 344 -7.01 -1.50 31.65
N PHE A 345 -7.04 -2.58 30.89
CA PHE A 345 -7.99 -2.75 29.79
C PHE A 345 -9.43 -2.79 30.31
N LEU A 346 -10.27 -1.94 29.75
CA LEU A 346 -11.66 -1.73 30.19
C LEU A 346 -11.77 -1.35 31.68
N ARG A 347 -10.71 -0.78 32.26
CA ARG A 347 -10.80 -0.20 33.61
C ARG A 347 -11.78 0.96 33.58
N GLU A 348 -12.69 0.98 34.54
CA GLU A 348 -13.58 2.11 34.76
C GLU A 348 -12.78 3.33 35.24
N LEU A 349 -13.01 4.46 34.58
CA LEU A 349 -12.41 5.75 34.92
C LEU A 349 -13.49 6.75 35.30
N SER A 350 -13.18 7.58 36.29
CA SER A 350 -13.98 8.76 36.60
C SER A 350 -13.54 9.92 35.71
N TRP A 351 -14.50 10.71 35.24
CA TRP A 351 -14.18 11.93 34.49
C TRP A 351 -13.32 12.87 35.34
N THR A 352 -12.27 13.43 34.72
CA THR A 352 -11.30 14.28 35.41
C THR A 352 -11.98 15.47 36.08
N GLU A 353 -11.78 15.65 37.37
CA GLU A 353 -12.38 16.73 38.14
C GLU A 353 -11.85 18.10 37.63
N GLY A 354 -12.75 19.09 37.58
CA GLY A 354 -12.42 20.44 37.08
C GLY A 354 -12.51 20.62 35.57
N LEU A 355 -12.63 19.54 34.79
CA LEU A 355 -12.88 19.63 33.36
C LEU A 355 -14.38 19.79 33.06
N ARG A 356 -14.67 20.43 31.91
CA ARG A 356 -16.04 20.46 31.38
C ARG A 356 -16.50 19.01 31.19
N ARG A 357 -17.67 18.70 31.72
CA ARG A 357 -18.26 17.37 31.56
C ARG A 357 -18.82 17.20 30.16
N PRO A 358 -18.66 16.03 29.54
CA PRO A 358 -19.34 15.67 28.30
C PRO A 358 -20.84 15.48 28.56
N ALA A 359 -21.57 15.27 27.49
CA ALA A 359 -23.01 14.91 27.59
C ALA A 359 -23.21 13.49 28.14
N GLU A 360 -22.24 12.64 27.94
CA GLU A 360 -22.17 11.26 28.38
C GLU A 360 -21.98 11.19 29.91
N THR A 361 -22.62 10.23 30.52
CA THR A 361 -22.65 10.12 31.99
C THR A 361 -21.75 8.99 32.54
N GLY A 362 -21.24 8.13 31.69
CA GLY A 362 -20.48 6.94 32.09
C GLY A 362 -21.39 5.79 32.54
N PRO A 363 -20.82 4.71 33.01
CA PRO A 363 -19.40 4.51 33.32
C PRO A 363 -18.49 4.56 32.07
N PHE A 364 -17.28 5.10 32.25
CA PHE A 364 -16.30 5.24 31.17
C PHE A 364 -15.23 4.15 31.27
N PHE A 365 -15.03 3.40 30.19
CA PHE A 365 -14.08 2.28 30.16
C PHE A 365 -12.89 2.59 29.27
N GLN A 366 -11.67 2.47 29.81
CA GLN A 366 -10.45 2.76 29.10
C GLN A 366 -10.20 1.76 27.97
N ILE A 367 -9.93 2.26 26.76
CA ILE A 367 -9.55 1.46 25.58
C ILE A 367 -8.15 1.82 25.04
N GLY A 368 -7.57 2.92 25.48
CA GLY A 368 -6.26 3.36 25.01
C GLY A 368 -5.92 4.76 25.45
N LEU A 369 -4.99 5.36 24.71
CA LEU A 369 -4.50 6.74 24.90
C LEU A 369 -4.45 7.44 23.54
N TRP A 370 -4.66 8.76 23.53
CA TRP A 370 -4.41 9.59 22.36
C TRP A 370 -3.87 10.95 22.77
N SER A 371 -2.62 11.23 22.31
CA SER A 371 -1.93 12.50 22.60
C SER A 371 -2.05 12.95 24.07
N GLY A 372 -1.64 12.05 24.98
CA GLY A 372 -1.61 12.32 26.41
C GLY A 372 -2.93 12.15 27.16
N ALA A 373 -4.06 12.06 26.48
CA ALA A 373 -5.38 11.86 27.11
C ALA A 373 -5.81 10.39 27.08
N GLU A 374 -6.69 9.99 27.99
CA GLU A 374 -7.30 8.66 27.96
C GLU A 374 -8.33 8.57 26.84
N LEU A 375 -8.31 7.46 26.10
CA LEU A 375 -9.41 7.07 25.23
C LEU A 375 -10.35 6.16 26.00
N VAL A 376 -11.61 6.55 26.09
CA VAL A 376 -12.62 5.81 26.85
C VAL A 376 -13.86 5.57 26.00
N VAL A 377 -14.53 4.45 26.24
CA VAL A 377 -15.86 4.18 25.73
C VAL A 377 -16.88 4.47 26.86
N ASP A 378 -17.90 5.26 26.54
CA ASP A 378 -19.06 5.42 27.41
C ASP A 378 -19.92 4.16 27.34
N GLY A 379 -20.10 3.51 28.46
CA GLY A 379 -20.72 2.19 28.50
C GLY A 379 -22.15 2.13 27.92
N PRO A 380 -23.04 3.06 28.27
CA PRO A 380 -24.40 3.07 27.76
C PRO A 380 -24.56 3.47 26.30
N THR A 381 -23.79 4.45 25.81
CA THR A 381 -23.96 5.01 24.46
C THR A 381 -23.01 4.42 23.43
N GLY A 382 -21.91 3.81 23.88
CA GLY A 382 -20.84 3.35 23.00
C GLY A 382 -19.97 4.47 22.41
N HIS A 383 -20.25 5.73 22.77
CA HIS A 383 -19.47 6.88 22.33
C HIS A 383 -18.01 6.78 22.75
N ILE A 384 -17.11 7.13 21.87
CA ILE A 384 -15.67 7.18 22.16
C ILE A 384 -15.31 8.62 22.51
N LEU A 385 -14.72 8.78 23.70
CA LEU A 385 -14.36 10.08 24.23
C LEU A 385 -12.86 10.15 24.48
N ARG A 386 -12.30 11.33 24.26
CA ARG A 386 -10.95 11.69 24.68
C ARG A 386 -11.03 12.43 26.01
N MET A 387 -10.53 11.83 27.07
CA MET A 387 -10.58 12.37 28.43
C MET A 387 -9.19 12.84 28.85
N PRO A 388 -8.92 14.15 28.95
CA PRO A 388 -7.65 14.66 29.47
C PRO A 388 -7.40 14.22 30.90
N ARG A 389 -6.11 14.03 31.24
CA ARG A 389 -5.70 13.57 32.59
C ARG A 389 -5.67 14.68 33.62
N SER A 390 -5.48 15.92 33.17
CA SER A 390 -5.39 17.09 34.05
C SER A 390 -6.01 18.32 33.39
N THR A 391 -6.31 19.32 34.22
CA THR A 391 -6.76 20.63 33.76
C THR A 391 -5.69 21.48 33.08
N ASP A 392 -4.41 21.12 33.31
CA ASP A 392 -3.25 21.84 32.75
C ASP A 392 -2.90 21.37 31.33
N GLU A 393 -3.48 20.24 30.91
CA GLU A 393 -3.32 19.79 29.52
C GLU A 393 -4.11 20.72 28.59
N SER A 394 -3.49 21.08 27.48
CA SER A 394 -4.17 21.80 26.38
C SER A 394 -5.38 20.98 25.94
N VAL A 395 -6.54 21.38 26.40
CA VAL A 395 -7.81 20.71 26.06
C VAL A 395 -8.19 21.17 24.66
N LEU A 396 -8.01 20.30 23.71
CA LEU A 396 -8.57 20.50 22.38
C LEU A 396 -10.10 20.46 22.49
N ASP A 397 -10.78 21.40 21.87
CA ASP A 397 -12.23 21.51 21.94
C ASP A 397 -12.90 20.22 21.42
N GLY A 398 -13.90 19.76 22.16
CA GLY A 398 -14.66 18.55 21.85
C GLY A 398 -14.02 17.27 22.39
N TYR A 399 -14.79 16.54 23.18
CA TYR A 399 -14.36 15.27 23.76
C TYR A 399 -14.80 14.06 22.94
N LEU A 400 -15.97 14.16 22.28
CA LEU A 400 -16.47 13.09 21.43
C LEU A 400 -15.58 12.93 20.20
N VAL A 401 -14.92 11.79 20.10
CA VAL A 401 -14.03 11.50 18.96
C VAL A 401 -14.59 10.46 18.00
N ALA A 402 -15.60 9.73 18.41
CA ALA A 402 -16.46 8.92 17.52
C ALA A 402 -17.78 8.57 18.19
N THR A 403 -18.83 8.35 17.40
CA THR A 403 -20.17 7.98 17.90
C THR A 403 -20.31 6.51 18.26
N ASN A 404 -19.33 5.67 17.91
CA ASN A 404 -19.22 4.29 18.40
C ASN A 404 -17.82 3.74 18.11
N LEU A 405 -17.50 2.58 18.69
CA LEU A 405 -16.19 1.97 18.61
C LEU A 405 -15.86 1.48 17.18
N ASP A 406 -16.84 0.98 16.43
CA ASP A 406 -16.63 0.53 15.04
C ASP A 406 -16.19 1.69 14.14
N ARG A 407 -16.90 2.81 14.21
CA ARG A 407 -16.55 4.03 13.48
C ARG A 407 -15.21 4.61 13.89
N PHE A 408 -14.93 4.62 15.21
CA PHE A 408 -13.63 5.08 15.69
C PHE A 408 -12.47 4.31 15.06
N LEU A 409 -12.54 2.97 15.08
CA LEU A 409 -11.48 2.14 14.50
C LEU A 409 -11.41 2.29 12.97
N ALA A 410 -12.54 2.47 12.29
CA ALA A 410 -12.57 2.78 10.86
C ALA A 410 -11.89 4.13 10.55
N MET A 411 -12.18 5.20 11.32
CA MET A 411 -11.53 6.50 11.18
C MET A 411 -10.01 6.40 11.44
N VAL A 412 -9.61 5.67 12.46
CA VAL A 412 -8.19 5.42 12.77
C VAL A 412 -7.51 4.65 11.64
N THR A 413 -8.19 3.68 11.03
CA THR A 413 -7.70 2.94 9.86
C THR A 413 -7.38 3.91 8.71
N TRP A 414 -8.32 4.78 8.38
CA TRP A 414 -8.15 5.79 7.33
C TRP A 414 -7.03 6.76 7.64
N TRP A 415 -6.99 7.28 8.84
CA TRP A 415 -5.96 8.24 9.25
C TRP A 415 -4.55 7.63 9.20
N ILE A 416 -4.35 6.43 9.78
CA ILE A 416 -3.04 5.76 9.78
C ILE A 416 -2.62 5.41 8.34
N THR A 417 -3.52 4.82 7.56
CA THR A 417 -3.24 4.49 6.16
C THR A 417 -2.92 5.74 5.36
N GLY A 418 -3.75 6.78 5.49
CA GLY A 418 -3.55 8.06 4.86
C GLY A 418 -2.19 8.68 5.21
N HIS A 419 -1.83 8.65 6.48
CA HIS A 419 -0.54 9.19 6.93
C HIS A 419 0.66 8.40 6.38
N ARG A 420 0.56 7.08 6.31
CA ARG A 420 1.60 6.24 5.70
C ARG A 420 1.76 6.56 4.22
N ILE A 421 0.66 6.81 3.50
CA ILE A 421 0.68 7.21 2.09
C ILE A 421 1.22 8.64 1.92
N LEU A 422 0.78 9.62 2.72
CA LEU A 422 1.28 11.00 2.71
C LEU A 422 2.80 11.05 2.81
N ASN A 423 3.40 10.17 3.61
CA ASN A 423 4.85 10.06 3.72
C ASN A 423 5.56 9.57 2.44
N THR A 424 4.82 9.16 1.43
CA THR A 424 5.35 8.71 0.13
C THR A 424 5.06 9.70 -1.00
N ILE A 425 4.31 10.77 -0.73
CA ILE A 425 3.96 11.80 -1.71
C ILE A 425 5.02 12.91 -1.63
N GLU A 426 5.63 13.24 -2.75
CA GLU A 426 6.68 14.28 -2.84
C GLU A 426 6.14 15.63 -3.32
N ASN A 427 5.03 15.61 -4.09
CA ASN A 427 4.41 16.80 -4.62
C ASN A 427 3.45 17.43 -3.60
N ARG A 428 3.68 18.70 -3.24
CA ARG A 428 2.87 19.43 -2.26
C ARG A 428 1.39 19.54 -2.64
N ASP A 429 1.09 19.73 -3.92
CA ASP A 429 -0.30 19.87 -4.37
C ASP A 429 -1.02 18.52 -4.28
N GLU A 430 -0.35 17.43 -4.62
CA GLU A 430 -0.87 16.08 -4.46
C GLU A 430 -1.01 15.71 -2.97
N GLU A 431 -0.03 16.06 -2.15
CA GLU A 431 -0.09 15.88 -0.69
C GLU A 431 -1.32 16.59 -0.11
N HIS A 432 -1.54 17.84 -0.49
CA HIS A 432 -2.69 18.62 -0.02
C HIS A 432 -4.03 17.99 -0.44
N LEU A 433 -4.18 17.63 -1.71
CA LEU A 433 -5.38 16.96 -2.23
C LEU A 433 -5.63 15.61 -1.56
N PHE A 434 -4.58 14.85 -1.35
CA PHE A 434 -4.69 13.55 -0.69
C PHE A 434 -5.05 13.69 0.80
N ARG A 435 -4.45 14.66 1.49
CA ARG A 435 -4.79 14.99 2.89
C ARG A 435 -6.27 15.36 3.01
N GLN A 436 -6.76 16.23 2.14
CA GLN A 436 -8.18 16.60 2.09
C GLN A 436 -9.07 15.37 1.86
N HIS A 437 -8.67 14.45 1.02
CA HIS A 437 -9.41 13.21 0.80
C HIS A 437 -9.49 12.34 2.07
N VAL A 438 -8.41 12.24 2.82
CA VAL A 438 -8.41 11.51 4.10
C VAL A 438 -9.33 12.20 5.12
N GLU A 439 -9.33 13.52 5.16
CA GLU A 439 -10.25 14.32 6.00
C GLU A 439 -11.71 14.07 5.61
N ASP A 440 -12.02 14.14 4.33
CA ASP A 440 -13.37 13.90 3.81
C ASP A 440 -13.84 12.48 4.16
N ALA A 441 -12.98 11.48 4.07
CA ALA A 441 -13.30 10.11 4.44
C ALA A 441 -13.55 9.95 5.95
N VAL A 442 -12.70 10.51 6.79
CA VAL A 442 -12.89 10.53 8.26
C VAL A 442 -14.19 11.23 8.62
N TRP A 443 -14.48 12.38 7.98
CA TRP A 443 -15.75 13.09 8.15
C TRP A 443 -16.95 12.29 7.66
N PHE A 444 -16.83 11.57 6.57
CA PHE A 444 -17.90 10.73 6.02
C PHE A 444 -18.21 9.54 6.92
N ILE A 445 -17.19 8.91 7.51
CA ILE A 445 -17.40 7.78 8.43
C ILE A 445 -18.17 8.22 9.67
N ASP A 446 -17.77 9.35 10.29
CA ASP A 446 -18.41 9.86 11.49
C ASP A 446 -18.24 11.38 11.62
N ASN A 447 -19.16 12.13 11.06
CA ASN A 447 -19.08 13.60 11.06
C ASN A 447 -19.16 14.21 12.48
N ALA A 448 -19.87 13.58 13.40
CA ALA A 448 -19.99 14.07 14.78
C ALA A 448 -18.67 13.87 15.54
N GLY A 449 -18.02 12.73 15.36
CA GLY A 449 -16.71 12.45 15.94
C GLY A 449 -15.60 13.27 15.28
N ALA A 450 -15.61 13.35 13.95
CA ALA A 450 -14.63 14.11 13.17
C ALA A 450 -14.63 15.62 13.45
N ALA A 451 -15.73 16.16 13.97
CA ALA A 451 -15.81 17.56 14.40
C ALA A 451 -14.92 17.88 15.62
N ALA A 452 -14.40 16.88 16.32
CA ALA A 452 -13.48 17.08 17.42
C ALA A 452 -12.14 17.65 16.91
N GLN A 453 -11.66 18.72 17.52
CA GLN A 453 -10.43 19.44 17.13
C GLN A 453 -9.19 18.53 17.11
N ILE A 454 -9.17 17.45 17.88
CA ILE A 454 -8.09 16.47 17.87
C ILE A 454 -7.94 15.79 16.50
N TRP A 455 -9.03 15.56 15.77
CA TRP A 455 -8.95 15.02 14.41
C TRP A 455 -8.29 16.00 13.43
N THR A 456 -8.70 17.28 13.48
CA THR A 456 -8.05 18.33 12.69
C THR A 456 -6.57 18.41 13.02
N TYR A 457 -6.24 18.38 14.32
CA TYR A 457 -4.83 18.37 14.74
C TYR A 457 -4.09 17.13 14.22
N ALA A 458 -4.65 15.94 14.35
CA ALA A 458 -4.04 14.68 13.92
C ALA A 458 -3.84 14.59 12.39
N LEU A 459 -4.76 15.17 11.61
CA LEU A 459 -4.72 15.15 10.15
C LEU A 459 -3.74 16.20 9.57
N HIS A 460 -3.48 17.29 10.28
CA HIS A 460 -2.62 18.38 9.80
C HIS A 460 -1.22 18.46 10.45
N ASN A 461 -0.99 17.76 11.56
CA ASN A 461 0.32 17.78 12.21
C ASN A 461 1.05 16.45 12.03
N ASP A 462 2.27 16.55 11.49
CA ASP A 462 3.18 15.43 11.23
C ASP A 462 3.81 14.86 12.52
#